data_bad531db11001d8c80c7b85fbde9320c
#
_entry.id   bad531db11001d8c80c7b85fbde9320c
#
_cell.length_a   1.000
_cell.length_b   1.000
_cell.length_c   1.000
_cell.angle_alpha   90.00
_cell.angle_beta   90.00
_cell.angle_gamma   90.00
#
_symmetry.space_group_name_H-M   'P 1'
#
loop_
_entity.id
_entity.type
_entity.pdbx_description
1 polymer ?
#
loop_
_entity_poly.entity_id
_entity_poly.type
_entity_poly.pdbx_seq_one_letter_code
_entity_poly.pdbx_strand_id
1 'polypeptide(L)'
;MRFFVALLWLNILTADPAAAEENGERLFTPCRACHSLDPVDQGLPGPNLAGLIGRKVGGDAAFDYSPVLHKAHDEGIRWDTQRLETFLADPAAMFPGLWMSMRGLEDAAERRSLVRFLADPSSR
;
A
#
# COMPACT_ATOMS: atom_id res chain seq x y z
N MET A 1 -10.50 -57.49 16.52
CA MET A 1 -9.81 -56.48 15.68
C MET A 1 -10.47 -55.11 15.91
N ARG A 2 -9.77 -54.23 16.63
CA ARG A 2 -10.27 -52.88 16.92
C ARG A 2 -9.49 -51.91 16.03
N PHE A 3 -10.17 -51.35 15.04
CA PHE A 3 -9.58 -50.28 14.19
C PHE A 3 -9.65 -48.96 14.94
N PHE A 4 -8.52 -48.43 15.38
CA PHE A 4 -8.38 -47.07 15.85
C PHE A 4 -8.27 -46.17 14.63
N VAL A 5 -9.32 -45.41 14.35
CA VAL A 5 -9.27 -44.31 13.39
C VAL A 5 -8.65 -43.11 14.10
N ALA A 6 -7.38 -42.82 13.79
CA ALA A 6 -6.72 -41.63 14.25
C ALA A 6 -7.25 -40.44 13.42
N LEU A 7 -8.09 -39.59 14.01
CA LEU A 7 -8.47 -38.31 13.43
C LEU A 7 -7.24 -37.35 13.51
N LEU A 8 -6.58 -37.20 12.37
CA LEU A 8 -5.61 -36.14 12.19
C LEU A 8 -6.35 -34.77 12.14
N TRP A 9 -6.28 -34.02 13.24
CA TRP A 9 -6.70 -32.62 13.25
C TRP A 9 -5.69 -31.79 12.43
N LEU A 10 -6.08 -31.42 11.21
CA LEU A 10 -5.33 -30.48 10.38
C LEU A 10 -5.51 -29.09 10.99
N ASN A 11 -4.54 -28.61 11.75
CA ASN A 11 -4.50 -27.23 12.22
C ASN A 11 -4.25 -26.32 11.01
N ILE A 12 -5.32 -25.80 10.44
CA ILE A 12 -5.23 -24.71 9.46
C ILE A 12 -4.87 -23.46 10.26
N LEU A 13 -3.61 -23.03 10.17
CA LEU A 13 -3.16 -21.73 10.65
C LEU A 13 -3.81 -20.66 9.77
N THR A 14 -4.98 -20.20 10.18
CA THR A 14 -5.59 -19.00 9.59
C THR A 14 -4.84 -17.78 10.13
N ALA A 15 -4.20 -17.04 9.23
CA ALA A 15 -3.61 -15.75 9.58
C ALA A 15 -4.71 -14.83 10.11
N ASP A 16 -4.49 -14.25 11.28
CA ASP A 16 -5.43 -13.32 11.91
C ASP A 16 -5.51 -12.03 11.08
N PRO A 17 -6.68 -11.68 10.52
CA PRO A 17 -6.83 -10.45 9.75
C PRO A 17 -6.56 -9.18 10.58
N ALA A 18 -6.88 -9.20 11.88
CA ALA A 18 -6.61 -8.07 12.76
C ALA A 18 -5.10 -7.82 12.95
N ALA A 19 -4.29 -8.89 13.07
CA ALA A 19 -2.84 -8.77 13.15
C ALA A 19 -2.22 -8.23 11.85
N ALA A 20 -2.81 -8.54 10.71
CA ALA A 20 -2.36 -8.01 9.42
C ALA A 20 -2.68 -6.52 9.26
N GLU A 21 -3.81 -6.06 9.77
CA GLU A 21 -4.23 -4.66 9.77
C GLU A 21 -3.34 -3.81 10.70
N GLU A 22 -3.13 -4.25 11.93
CA GLU A 22 -2.21 -3.61 12.90
C GLU A 22 -0.79 -3.48 12.33
N ASN A 23 -0.30 -4.50 11.63
CA ASN A 23 1.00 -4.46 10.97
C ASN A 23 1.03 -3.43 9.83
N GLY A 24 -0.03 -3.32 9.03
CA GLY A 24 -0.15 -2.33 7.96
C GLY A 24 -0.13 -0.90 8.48
N GLU A 25 -0.86 -0.62 9.55
CA GLU A 25 -0.86 0.70 10.21
C GLU A 25 0.53 1.06 10.74
N ARG A 26 1.19 0.15 11.40
CA ARG A 26 2.57 0.33 11.89
C ARG A 26 3.55 0.63 10.75
N LEU A 27 3.42 -0.08 9.64
CA LEU A 27 4.25 0.14 8.45
C LEU A 27 3.97 1.49 7.78
N PHE A 28 2.75 2.01 7.88
CA PHE A 28 2.39 3.33 7.35
C PHE A 28 2.88 4.48 8.22
N THR A 29 3.19 4.24 9.50
CA THR A 29 3.59 5.29 10.45
C THR A 29 4.68 6.22 9.91
N PRO A 30 5.80 5.76 9.31
CA PRO A 30 6.80 6.65 8.74
C PRO A 30 6.29 7.49 7.56
N CYS A 31 5.31 7.00 6.82
CA CYS A 31 4.74 7.67 5.66
C CYS A 31 3.89 8.89 6.06
N ARG A 32 3.38 8.91 7.30
CA ARG A 32 2.58 10.02 7.85
C ARG A 32 3.34 11.33 7.95
N ALA A 33 4.67 11.32 7.88
CA ALA A 33 5.47 12.54 7.80
C ALA A 33 5.17 13.37 6.54
N CYS A 34 4.73 12.71 5.46
CA CYS A 34 4.47 13.34 4.17
C CYS A 34 3.05 13.10 3.64
N HIS A 35 2.35 12.07 4.10
CA HIS A 35 1.06 11.65 3.57
C HIS A 35 -0.02 11.58 4.65
N SER A 36 -1.27 11.89 4.27
CA SER A 36 -2.45 11.62 5.08
C SER A 36 -3.40 10.67 4.35
N LEU A 37 -4.20 9.96 5.14
CA LEU A 37 -5.34 9.16 4.67
C LEU A 37 -6.67 9.88 4.92
N ASP A 38 -6.66 11.01 5.63
CA ASP A 38 -7.86 11.85 5.79
C ASP A 38 -8.01 12.72 4.53
N PRO A 39 -9.13 12.59 3.80
CA PRO A 39 -9.31 13.34 2.54
C PRO A 39 -9.35 14.86 2.69
N VAL A 40 -9.54 15.39 3.91
CA VAL A 40 -9.54 16.84 4.14
C VAL A 40 -8.14 17.42 4.38
N ASP A 41 -7.16 16.57 4.69
CA ASP A 41 -5.80 17.04 4.92
C ASP A 41 -5.12 17.40 3.60
N GLN A 42 -4.64 18.64 3.54
CA GLN A 42 -3.95 19.22 2.39
C GLN A 42 -2.64 19.88 2.82
N GLY A 43 -1.76 20.13 1.86
CA GLY A 43 -0.54 20.92 2.09
C GLY A 43 0.59 20.18 2.79
N LEU A 44 0.53 18.86 2.86
CA LEU A 44 1.65 18.03 3.31
C LEU A 44 2.74 17.93 2.23
N PRO A 45 3.97 17.52 2.61
CA PRO A 45 5.07 17.36 1.65
C PRO A 45 4.83 16.32 0.55
N GLY A 46 3.89 15.40 0.75
CA GLY A 46 3.45 14.39 -0.23
C GLY A 46 1.96 14.50 -0.53
N PRO A 47 1.48 13.81 -1.56
CA PRO A 47 0.06 13.80 -1.91
C PRO A 47 -0.78 13.09 -0.84
N ASN A 48 -2.06 13.47 -0.76
CA ASN A 48 -3.03 12.74 0.02
C ASN A 48 -3.28 11.35 -0.57
N LEU A 49 -3.32 10.31 0.26
CA LEU A 49 -3.46 8.92 -0.16
C LEU A 49 -4.86 8.34 0.11
N ALA A 50 -5.83 9.16 0.53
CA ALA A 50 -7.21 8.70 0.71
C ALA A 50 -7.77 8.15 -0.61
N GLY A 51 -8.37 6.97 -0.56
CA GLY A 51 -8.97 6.34 -1.74
C GLY A 51 -7.98 6.03 -2.86
N LEU A 52 -6.74 5.70 -2.53
CA LEU A 52 -5.64 5.51 -3.48
C LEU A 52 -5.93 4.45 -4.53
N ILE A 53 -6.46 3.28 -4.13
CA ILE A 53 -6.75 2.18 -5.06
C ILE A 53 -7.87 2.57 -6.02
N GLY A 54 -7.62 2.44 -7.31
CA GLY A 54 -8.51 2.85 -8.39
C GLY A 54 -8.32 4.30 -8.86
N ARG A 55 -7.61 5.14 -8.08
CA ARG A 55 -7.28 6.52 -8.46
C ARG A 55 -6.16 6.54 -9.50
N LYS A 56 -6.18 7.53 -10.40
CA LYS A 56 -5.05 7.73 -11.32
C LYS A 56 -3.77 8.00 -10.55
N VAL A 57 -2.66 7.49 -11.06
CA VAL A 57 -1.32 7.91 -10.63
C VAL A 57 -1.21 9.42 -10.85
N GLY A 58 -0.62 10.14 -9.89
CA GLY A 58 -0.59 11.61 -9.96
C GLY A 58 -1.96 12.27 -9.82
N GLY A 59 -2.93 11.65 -9.14
CA GLY A 59 -4.34 12.04 -9.15
C GLY A 59 -4.80 12.99 -8.05
N ASP A 60 -3.94 13.41 -7.12
CA ASP A 60 -4.28 14.46 -6.16
C ASP A 60 -4.12 15.83 -6.83
N ALA A 61 -5.24 16.47 -7.15
CA ALA A 61 -5.24 17.76 -7.85
C ALA A 61 -4.62 18.92 -7.03
N ALA A 62 -4.49 18.74 -5.72
CA ALA A 62 -3.88 19.73 -4.83
C ALA A 62 -2.37 19.56 -4.65
N PHE A 63 -1.77 18.56 -5.27
CA PHE A 63 -0.35 18.25 -5.12
C PHE A 63 0.40 18.41 -6.46
N ASP A 64 1.58 19.01 -6.41
CA ASP A 64 2.48 19.12 -7.57
C ASP A 64 3.40 17.91 -7.66
N TYR A 65 3.15 17.06 -8.64
CA TYR A 65 3.88 15.80 -8.84
C TYR A 65 5.14 15.98 -9.68
N SER A 66 6.07 15.02 -9.55
CA SER A 66 7.20 14.90 -10.48
C SER A 66 6.73 14.68 -11.91
N PRO A 67 7.50 15.12 -12.94
CA PRO A 67 7.11 14.96 -14.35
C PRO A 67 6.79 13.52 -14.74
N VAL A 68 7.47 12.53 -14.15
CA VAL A 68 7.20 11.10 -14.44
C VAL A 68 5.81 10.68 -13.97
N LEU A 69 5.31 11.23 -12.86
CA LEU A 69 3.96 10.94 -12.38
C LEU A 69 2.89 11.73 -13.14
N HIS A 70 3.18 12.94 -13.60
CA HIS A 70 2.31 13.65 -14.55
C HIS A 70 2.14 12.86 -15.84
N LYS A 71 3.22 12.31 -16.39
CA LYS A 71 3.15 11.47 -17.58
C LYS A 71 2.27 10.24 -17.34
N ALA A 72 2.47 9.54 -16.22
CA ALA A 72 1.64 8.38 -15.87
C ALA A 72 0.15 8.74 -15.71
N HIS A 73 -0.13 9.93 -15.16
CA HIS A 73 -1.48 10.45 -15.06
C HIS A 73 -2.11 10.66 -16.45
N ASP A 74 -1.40 11.28 -17.38
CA ASP A 74 -1.86 11.57 -18.73
C ASP A 74 -2.07 10.29 -19.54
N GLU A 75 -1.29 9.27 -19.29
CA GLU A 75 -1.45 7.92 -19.84
C GLU A 75 -2.63 7.15 -19.21
N GLY A 76 -3.29 7.71 -18.21
CA GLY A 76 -4.45 7.10 -17.55
C GLY A 76 -4.11 5.92 -16.64
N ILE A 77 -2.86 5.78 -16.22
CA ILE A 77 -2.42 4.71 -15.32
C ILE A 77 -3.10 4.88 -13.96
N ARG A 78 -3.66 3.79 -13.44
CA ARG A 78 -4.35 3.76 -12.15
C ARG A 78 -3.63 2.88 -11.14
N TRP A 79 -3.74 3.25 -9.88
CA TRP A 79 -3.29 2.40 -8.78
C TRP A 79 -4.21 1.20 -8.62
N ASP A 80 -3.63 0.02 -8.67
CA ASP A 80 -4.20 -1.22 -8.18
C ASP A 80 -3.25 -1.83 -7.13
N THR A 81 -3.68 -2.87 -6.45
CA THR A 81 -2.89 -3.49 -5.37
C THR A 81 -1.57 -4.05 -5.86
N GLN A 82 -1.53 -4.65 -7.04
CA GLN A 82 -0.30 -5.21 -7.63
C GLN A 82 0.69 -4.11 -8.01
N ARG A 83 0.21 -3.04 -8.65
CA ARG A 83 1.04 -1.89 -9.03
C ARG A 83 1.59 -1.18 -7.80
N LEU A 84 0.77 -1.01 -6.76
CA LEU A 84 1.22 -0.42 -5.50
C LEU A 84 2.27 -1.29 -4.80
N GLU A 85 2.12 -2.61 -4.81
CA GLU A 85 3.13 -3.53 -4.26
C GLU A 85 4.46 -3.43 -5.02
N THR A 86 4.43 -3.37 -6.36
CA THR A 86 5.61 -3.16 -7.20
C THR A 86 6.28 -1.80 -6.91
N PHE A 87 5.49 -0.74 -6.77
CA PHE A 87 5.97 0.60 -6.42
C PHE A 87 6.67 0.61 -5.06
N LEU A 88 6.07 0.00 -4.05
CA LEU A 88 6.64 -0.05 -2.70
C LEU A 88 7.91 -0.89 -2.62
N ALA A 89 8.14 -1.81 -3.55
CA ALA A 89 9.37 -2.58 -3.62
C ALA A 89 10.57 -1.72 -4.03
N ASP A 90 10.40 -0.86 -5.03
CA ASP A 90 11.42 0.07 -5.51
C ASP A 90 10.76 1.23 -6.28
N PRO A 91 10.38 2.31 -5.56
CA PRO A 91 9.69 3.44 -6.19
C PRO A 91 10.49 4.12 -7.30
N ALA A 92 11.80 4.26 -7.12
CA ALA A 92 12.68 4.92 -8.08
C ALA A 92 12.91 4.09 -9.35
N ALA A 93 12.92 2.76 -9.22
CA ALA A 93 13.02 1.88 -10.38
C ALA A 93 11.71 1.88 -11.20
N MET A 94 10.55 1.93 -10.52
CA MET A 94 9.26 1.96 -11.20
C MET A 94 9.02 3.30 -11.91
N PHE A 95 9.40 4.41 -11.28
CA PHE A 95 9.27 5.76 -11.81
C PHE A 95 10.60 6.52 -11.73
N PRO A 96 11.52 6.31 -12.69
CA PRO A 96 12.78 7.06 -12.73
C PRO A 96 12.52 8.57 -12.81
N GLY A 97 13.13 9.32 -11.90
CA GLY A 97 12.89 10.76 -11.75
C GLY A 97 11.79 11.13 -10.75
N LEU A 98 11.28 10.15 -10.00
CA LEU A 98 10.35 10.38 -8.90
C LEU A 98 10.97 11.30 -7.83
N TRP A 99 10.20 12.29 -7.36
CA TRP A 99 10.66 13.18 -6.29
C TRP A 99 10.51 12.61 -4.89
N MET A 100 9.63 11.62 -4.71
CA MET A 100 9.53 10.93 -3.43
C MET A 100 10.82 10.19 -3.12
N SER A 101 11.47 10.57 -2.01
CA SER A 101 12.70 9.95 -1.54
C SER A 101 12.37 8.89 -0.49
N MET A 102 12.11 7.68 -0.95
CA MET A 102 11.83 6.52 -0.09
C MET A 102 12.64 5.32 -0.58
N ARG A 103 13.33 4.66 0.35
CA ARG A 103 13.86 3.33 0.09
C ARG A 103 12.69 2.34 0.01
N GLY A 104 12.75 1.41 -0.93
CA GLY A 104 11.75 0.35 -1.05
C GLY A 104 11.67 -0.55 0.18
N LEU A 105 10.54 -1.19 0.37
CA LEU A 105 10.32 -2.24 1.36
C LEU A 105 10.75 -3.58 0.76
N GLU A 106 11.82 -4.16 1.29
CA GLU A 106 12.39 -5.41 0.76
C GLU A 106 11.51 -6.63 1.06
N ASP A 107 10.87 -6.65 2.24
CA ASP A 107 10.04 -7.76 2.67
C ASP A 107 8.67 -7.76 1.96
N ALA A 108 8.40 -8.84 1.22
CA ALA A 108 7.17 -8.98 0.45
C ALA A 108 5.91 -9.11 1.33
N ALA A 109 6.03 -9.69 2.51
CA ALA A 109 4.89 -9.80 3.44
C ALA A 109 4.54 -8.44 4.04
N GLU A 110 5.53 -7.61 4.35
CA GLU A 110 5.33 -6.23 4.79
C GLU A 110 4.68 -5.38 3.69
N ARG A 111 5.14 -5.48 2.44
CA ARG A 111 4.50 -4.78 1.32
C ARG A 111 3.03 -5.15 1.19
N ARG A 112 2.70 -6.43 1.23
CA ARG A 112 1.30 -6.89 1.16
C ARG A 112 0.45 -6.38 2.33
N SER A 113 1.00 -6.34 3.52
CA SER A 113 0.31 -5.79 4.71
C SER A 113 0.03 -4.30 4.55
N LEU A 114 1.00 -3.53 4.09
CA LEU A 114 0.84 -2.10 3.83
C LEU A 114 -0.16 -1.84 2.69
N VAL A 115 -0.10 -2.62 1.61
CA VAL A 115 -1.05 -2.49 0.49
C VAL A 115 -2.48 -2.76 0.94
N ARG A 116 -2.71 -3.82 1.74
CA ARG A 116 -4.04 -4.10 2.30
C ARG A 116 -4.56 -2.96 3.16
N PHE A 117 -3.71 -2.42 4.03
CA PHE A 117 -4.04 -1.28 4.87
C PHE A 117 -4.43 -0.05 4.04
N LEU A 118 -3.65 0.30 3.01
CA LEU A 118 -3.93 1.43 2.12
C LEU A 118 -5.16 1.21 1.22
N ALA A 119 -5.51 -0.04 0.93
CA ALA A 119 -6.70 -0.40 0.16
C ALA A 119 -7.99 -0.41 0.99
N ASP A 120 -7.88 -0.47 2.31
CA ASP A 120 -9.03 -0.53 3.21
C ASP A 120 -9.62 0.87 3.46
N PRO A 121 -10.90 1.12 3.11
CA PRO A 121 -11.55 2.39 3.39
C PRO A 121 -11.67 2.72 4.89
N SER A 122 -11.58 1.73 5.77
CA SER A 122 -11.68 1.92 7.23
C SER A 122 -10.36 2.32 7.89
N SER A 123 -9.25 2.28 7.18
CA SER A 123 -7.91 2.66 7.68
C SER A 123 -7.68 4.17 7.81
N ARG A 124 -8.71 4.97 7.72
CA ARG A 124 -8.71 6.46 7.76
C ARG A 124 -8.79 6.99 9.18
#